data_7b152e573042fb24dc3e388eac8e435c
#
_entry.id   7b152e573042fb24dc3e388eac8e435c
#
_cell.length_a   1.000
_cell.length_b   1.000
_cell.length_c   1.000
_cell.angle_alpha   90.00
_cell.angle_beta   90.00
_cell.angle_gamma   90.00
#
_symmetry.space_group_name_H-M   'P 1'
#
loop_
_entity.id
_entity.type
_entity.pdbx_description
1 polymer ?
#
loop_
_entity_poly.entity_id
_entity_poly.type
_entity_poly.pdbx_seq_one_letter_code
_entity_poly.pdbx_strand_id
1 'polypeptide(L)'
;MSVVQTSDIALCQSIRKTVFTDEQGVSTAEEIDGLDESAVHFLSYLDDKAVGTARVLIKDGSAKIGRVCVLKEARGTYQGQALIKACTDWARSEGHPRAMLGAQVDAIGFYENLGFTAYGDVFDDAGIDHRNMEMML
;
A
#
# COMPACT_ATOMS: atom_id res chain seq x y z
N MET A 1 -6.58 13.80 10.64
CA MET A 1 -5.91 12.79 9.81
C MET A 1 -5.02 13.47 8.76
N SER A 2 -3.80 12.99 8.61
CA SER A 2 -2.89 13.51 7.60
C SER A 2 -2.05 12.37 7.02
N VAL A 3 -1.65 12.52 5.76
CA VAL A 3 -0.73 11.59 5.09
C VAL A 3 0.48 12.38 4.61
N VAL A 4 1.66 11.89 4.91
CA VAL A 4 2.92 12.53 4.53
C VAL A 4 3.84 11.54 3.83
N GLN A 5 4.62 12.04 2.87
CA GLN A 5 5.73 11.30 2.32
C GLN A 5 6.87 11.30 3.34
N THR A 6 7.52 10.16 3.51
CA THR A 6 8.53 10.01 4.55
C THR A 6 9.75 9.23 4.08
N SER A 7 10.88 9.47 4.73
CA SER A 7 12.09 8.65 4.61
C SER A 7 12.32 7.75 5.84
N ASP A 8 11.40 7.76 6.79
CA ASP A 8 11.49 6.95 8.01
C ASP A 8 11.04 5.50 7.73
N ILE A 9 11.90 4.76 7.05
CA ILE A 9 11.63 3.37 6.66
C ILE A 9 11.39 2.49 7.89
N ALA A 10 12.16 2.69 8.97
CA ALA A 10 12.02 1.89 10.18
C ALA A 10 10.61 2.00 10.77
N LEU A 11 10.03 3.20 10.80
CA LEU A 11 8.66 3.39 11.29
C LEU A 11 7.65 2.71 10.37
N CYS A 12 7.81 2.83 9.05
CA CYS A 12 6.97 2.13 8.07
C CYS A 12 7.04 0.61 8.29
N GLN A 13 8.24 0.07 8.45
CA GLN A 13 8.43 -1.36 8.67
C GLN A 13 7.81 -1.84 9.98
N SER A 14 7.82 -1.02 11.04
CA SER A 14 7.21 -1.40 12.32
C SER A 14 5.68 -1.55 12.19
N ILE A 15 5.03 -0.66 11.44
CA ILE A 15 3.59 -0.75 11.17
C ILE A 15 3.28 -1.98 10.32
N ARG A 16 4.08 -2.23 9.28
CA ARG A 16 3.96 -3.38 8.39
C ARG A 16 4.12 -4.70 9.14
N LYS A 17 5.08 -4.76 10.06
CA LYS A 17 5.28 -5.95 10.89
C LYS A 17 4.04 -6.27 11.72
N THR A 18 3.43 -5.29 12.34
CA THR A 18 2.21 -5.47 13.13
C THR A 18 1.07 -6.04 12.28
N VAL A 19 0.86 -5.49 11.09
CA VAL A 19 -0.27 -5.90 10.23
C VAL A 19 0.03 -7.17 9.44
N PHE A 20 1.13 -7.20 8.71
CA PHE A 20 1.38 -8.32 7.80
C PHE A 20 1.93 -9.54 8.52
N THR A 21 2.84 -9.36 9.45
CA THR A 21 3.47 -10.48 10.16
C THR A 21 2.63 -10.91 11.35
N ASP A 22 2.32 -10.02 12.27
CA ASP A 22 1.65 -10.39 13.53
C ASP A 22 0.18 -10.73 13.32
N GLU A 23 -0.56 -9.99 12.48
CA GLU A 23 -1.98 -10.28 12.23
C GLU A 23 -2.20 -11.31 11.11
N GLN A 24 -1.51 -11.16 9.96
CA GLN A 24 -1.77 -11.96 8.76
C GLN A 24 -0.85 -13.18 8.62
N GLY A 25 0.15 -13.30 9.47
CA GLY A 25 1.05 -14.46 9.47
C GLY A 25 2.07 -14.48 8.32
N VAL A 26 2.29 -13.35 7.65
CA VAL A 26 3.33 -13.24 6.62
C VAL A 26 4.69 -13.27 7.32
N SER A 27 5.62 -14.10 6.85
CA SER A 27 6.95 -14.18 7.45
C SER A 27 7.71 -12.87 7.25
N THR A 28 8.61 -12.56 8.18
CA THR A 28 9.49 -11.39 8.06
C THR A 28 10.31 -11.45 6.77
N ALA A 29 10.76 -12.64 6.39
CA ALA A 29 11.56 -12.84 5.18
C ALA A 29 10.77 -12.52 3.90
N GLU A 30 9.46 -12.79 3.88
CA GLU A 30 8.59 -12.46 2.75
C GLU A 30 8.20 -10.98 2.73
N GLU A 31 7.99 -10.37 3.91
CA GLU A 31 7.57 -8.98 4.02
C GLU A 31 8.72 -8.01 3.70
N ILE A 32 9.93 -8.28 4.17
CA ILE A 32 11.13 -7.47 3.92
C ILE A 32 11.81 -8.01 2.65
N ASP A 33 11.57 -7.34 1.53
CA ASP A 33 12.01 -7.79 0.21
C ASP A 33 13.26 -7.07 -0.31
N GLY A 34 13.88 -6.18 0.49
CA GLY A 34 15.08 -5.44 0.09
C GLY A 34 14.82 -4.27 -0.83
N LEU A 35 13.56 -3.91 -1.10
CA LEU A 35 13.20 -2.86 -2.04
C LEU A 35 12.85 -1.53 -1.36
N ASP A 36 12.85 -1.47 -0.02
CA ASP A 36 12.40 -0.28 0.70
C ASP A 36 13.26 0.96 0.42
N GLU A 37 14.56 0.82 0.25
CA GLU A 37 15.44 1.96 0.00
C GLU A 37 15.21 2.62 -1.35
N SER A 38 14.71 1.87 -2.33
CA SER A 38 14.39 2.39 -3.67
C SER A 38 12.93 2.83 -3.81
N ALA A 39 12.12 2.66 -2.77
CA ALA A 39 10.71 2.99 -2.78
C ALA A 39 10.42 4.39 -2.23
N VAL A 40 9.28 4.94 -2.62
CA VAL A 40 8.70 6.13 -1.99
C VAL A 40 7.73 5.65 -0.91
N HIS A 41 7.83 6.22 0.28
CA HIS A 41 7.04 5.79 1.44
C HIS A 41 6.11 6.88 1.91
N PHE A 42 4.94 6.47 2.39
CA PHE A 42 3.93 7.35 2.97
C PHE A 42 3.52 6.83 4.34
N LEU A 43 3.26 7.76 5.25
CA LEU A 43 2.71 7.48 6.57
C LEU A 43 1.41 8.24 6.75
N SER A 44 0.41 7.59 7.33
CA SER A 44 -0.80 8.28 7.77
C SER A 44 -0.81 8.43 9.28
N TYR A 45 -1.32 9.56 9.74
CA TYR A 45 -1.37 9.92 11.16
C TYR A 45 -2.80 10.15 11.61
N LEU A 46 -3.10 9.68 12.80
CA LEU A 46 -4.36 9.94 13.50
C LEU A 46 -3.99 10.44 14.90
N ASP A 47 -4.41 11.66 15.24
CA ASP A 47 -4.09 12.28 16.55
C ASP A 47 -2.59 12.20 16.88
N ASP A 48 -1.75 12.61 15.93
CA ASP A 48 -0.29 12.66 16.04
C ASP A 48 0.40 11.28 16.15
N LYS A 49 -0.35 10.17 15.98
CA LYS A 49 0.22 8.84 15.98
C LYS A 49 0.26 8.29 14.55
N ALA A 50 1.40 7.74 14.14
CA ALA A 50 1.52 7.03 12.85
C ALA A 50 0.73 5.73 12.94
N VAL A 51 -0.26 5.55 12.06
CA VAL A 51 -1.20 4.42 12.13
C VAL A 51 -1.31 3.63 10.83
N GLY A 52 -0.75 4.14 9.75
CA GLY A 52 -0.81 3.45 8.46
C GLY A 52 0.39 3.78 7.60
N THR A 53 0.64 2.94 6.61
CA THR A 53 1.73 3.16 5.66
C THR A 53 1.38 2.58 4.29
N ALA A 54 2.06 3.09 3.27
CA ALA A 54 2.05 2.56 1.91
C ALA A 54 3.39 2.87 1.26
N ARG A 55 3.79 2.08 0.28
CA ARG A 55 4.99 2.38 -0.51
C ARG A 55 4.69 2.34 -1.99
N VAL A 56 5.47 3.09 -2.77
CA VAL A 56 5.39 3.10 -4.22
C VAL A 56 6.73 2.70 -4.79
N LEU A 57 6.73 1.70 -5.66
CA LEU A 57 7.88 1.28 -6.45
C LEU A 57 7.60 1.64 -7.91
N ILE A 58 8.61 2.14 -8.62
CA ILE A 58 8.47 2.37 -10.06
C ILE A 58 8.93 1.12 -10.78
N LYS A 59 8.04 0.55 -11.58
CA LYS A 59 8.31 -0.67 -12.34
C LYS A 59 7.81 -0.48 -13.77
N ASP A 60 8.74 -0.56 -14.73
CA ASP A 60 8.41 -0.40 -16.16
C ASP A 60 7.61 0.89 -16.44
N GLY A 61 7.97 1.99 -15.77
CA GLY A 61 7.32 3.28 -15.91
C GLY A 61 6.00 3.43 -15.16
N SER A 62 5.51 2.38 -14.53
CA SER A 62 4.27 2.42 -13.73
C SER A 62 4.58 2.55 -12.26
N ALA A 63 3.68 3.21 -11.53
CA ALA A 63 3.77 3.34 -10.08
C ALA A 63 3.08 2.13 -9.43
N LYS A 64 3.86 1.21 -8.87
CA LYS A 64 3.34 0.05 -8.17
C LYS A 64 3.17 0.37 -6.69
N ILE A 65 1.92 0.46 -6.25
CA ILE A 65 1.57 0.70 -4.85
C ILE A 65 1.54 -0.65 -4.12
N GLY A 66 2.19 -0.71 -2.98
CA GLY A 66 2.21 -1.92 -2.18
C GLY A 66 2.39 -1.65 -0.70
N ARG A 67 2.35 -2.71 0.09
CA ARG A 67 2.51 -2.64 1.55
C ARG A 67 1.53 -1.65 2.19
N VAL A 68 0.32 -1.54 1.63
CA VAL A 68 -0.74 -0.69 2.19
C VAL A 68 -1.31 -1.37 3.41
N CYS A 69 -1.20 -0.74 4.55
CA CYS A 69 -1.76 -1.30 5.77
C CYS A 69 -2.07 -0.22 6.80
N VAL A 70 -3.02 -0.53 7.66
CA VAL A 70 -3.49 0.36 8.73
C VAL A 70 -3.58 -0.45 10.01
N LEU A 71 -3.08 0.09 11.11
CA LEU A 71 -3.20 -0.51 12.42
C LEU A 71 -4.66 -0.72 12.78
N LYS A 72 -4.96 -1.83 13.46
CA LYS A 72 -6.33 -2.25 13.78
C LYS A 72 -7.14 -1.15 14.46
N GLU A 73 -6.53 -0.43 15.40
CA GLU A 73 -7.18 0.64 16.17
C GLU A 73 -7.58 1.85 15.32
N ALA A 74 -7.00 2.00 14.13
CA ALA A 74 -7.30 3.13 13.24
C ALA A 74 -8.14 2.74 12.02
N ARG A 75 -8.54 1.48 11.89
CA ARG A 75 -9.40 1.03 10.78
C ARG A 75 -10.79 1.64 10.91
N GLY A 76 -11.41 1.91 9.75
CA GLY A 76 -12.71 2.57 9.71
C GLY A 76 -12.64 4.09 9.82
N THR A 77 -11.44 4.68 9.80
CA THR A 77 -11.25 6.13 9.84
C THR A 77 -10.71 6.70 8.52
N TYR A 78 -10.92 5.99 7.43
CA TYR A 78 -10.53 6.39 6.05
C TYR A 78 -9.01 6.48 5.83
N GLN A 79 -8.20 5.85 6.67
CA GLN A 79 -6.74 5.89 6.55
C GLN A 79 -6.24 5.24 5.26
N GLY A 80 -6.74 4.04 4.93
CA GLY A 80 -6.34 3.32 3.72
C GLY A 80 -6.68 4.12 2.45
N GLN A 81 -7.87 4.70 2.40
CA GLN A 81 -8.30 5.55 1.29
C GLN A 81 -7.37 6.76 1.13
N ALA A 82 -7.02 7.43 2.22
CA ALA A 82 -6.13 8.58 2.19
C ALA A 82 -4.71 8.20 1.74
N LEU A 83 -4.21 7.04 2.16
CA LEU A 83 -2.91 6.52 1.74
C LEU A 83 -2.87 6.26 0.23
N ILE A 84 -3.87 5.57 -0.30
CA ILE A 84 -3.97 5.30 -1.74
C ILE A 84 -4.05 6.61 -2.53
N LYS A 85 -4.86 7.56 -2.08
CA LYS A 85 -4.97 8.86 -2.72
C LYS A 85 -3.63 9.59 -2.75
N ALA A 86 -2.89 9.58 -1.65
CA ALA A 86 -1.56 10.19 -1.59
C ALA A 86 -0.59 9.54 -2.59
N CYS A 87 -0.62 8.21 -2.69
CA CYS A 87 0.22 7.48 -3.65
C CYS A 87 -0.12 7.83 -5.10
N THR A 88 -1.41 7.84 -5.45
CA THR A 88 -1.84 8.16 -6.82
C THR A 88 -1.61 9.62 -7.17
N ASP A 89 -1.83 10.53 -6.24
CA ASP A 89 -1.54 11.96 -6.44
C ASP A 89 -0.05 12.19 -6.67
N TRP A 90 0.81 11.54 -5.88
CA TRP A 90 2.26 11.61 -6.07
C TRP A 90 2.66 11.07 -7.45
N ALA A 91 2.17 9.90 -7.83
CA ALA A 91 2.50 9.27 -9.10
C ALA A 91 2.07 10.15 -10.29
N ARG A 92 0.89 10.76 -10.19
CA ARG A 92 0.38 11.66 -11.21
C ARG A 92 1.25 12.92 -11.32
N SER A 93 1.65 13.49 -10.19
CA SER A 93 2.49 14.70 -10.17
C SER A 93 3.89 14.43 -10.73
N GLU A 94 4.38 13.19 -10.62
CA GLU A 94 5.67 12.78 -11.17
C GLU A 94 5.58 12.32 -12.63
N GLY A 95 4.41 12.38 -13.23
CA GLY A 95 4.21 12.09 -14.66
C GLY A 95 4.08 10.59 -14.97
N HIS A 96 3.84 9.73 -13.99
CA HIS A 96 3.63 8.32 -14.26
C HIS A 96 2.23 8.10 -14.87
N PRO A 97 2.13 7.31 -15.96
CA PRO A 97 0.84 7.16 -16.67
C PRO A 97 -0.12 6.19 -16.01
N ARG A 98 0.36 5.38 -15.05
CA ARG A 98 -0.42 4.26 -14.52
C ARG A 98 -0.03 3.97 -13.07
N ALA A 99 -1.02 3.72 -12.23
CA ALA A 99 -0.83 3.11 -10.91
C ALA A 99 -1.30 1.66 -10.98
N MET A 100 -0.59 0.77 -10.29
CA MET A 100 -0.93 -0.65 -10.23
C MET A 100 -0.68 -1.19 -8.82
N LEU A 101 -1.38 -2.25 -8.46
CA LEU A 101 -1.21 -2.92 -7.18
C LEU A 101 -1.71 -4.37 -7.26
N GLY A 102 -1.29 -5.18 -6.30
CA GLY A 102 -1.88 -6.49 -6.06
C GLY A 102 -2.80 -6.39 -4.85
N ALA A 103 -4.10 -6.56 -5.06
CA ALA A 103 -5.08 -6.47 -4.00
C ALA A 103 -5.39 -7.85 -3.43
N GLN A 104 -5.45 -7.96 -2.11
CA GLN A 104 -6.06 -9.14 -1.49
C GLN A 104 -7.49 -9.24 -2.00
N VAL A 105 -7.94 -10.46 -2.31
CA VAL A 105 -9.23 -10.68 -2.99
C VAL A 105 -10.40 -10.07 -2.23
N ASP A 106 -10.37 -10.10 -0.90
CA ASP A 106 -11.42 -9.50 -0.07
C ASP A 106 -11.38 -7.96 -0.02
N ALA A 107 -10.34 -7.34 -0.57
CA ALA A 107 -10.19 -5.89 -0.65
C ALA A 107 -10.47 -5.32 -2.05
N ILE A 108 -10.81 -6.15 -3.03
CA ILE A 108 -11.04 -5.70 -4.41
C ILE A 108 -12.09 -4.59 -4.48
N GLY A 109 -13.22 -4.76 -3.79
CA GLY A 109 -14.30 -3.76 -3.76
C GLY A 109 -13.85 -2.41 -3.23
N PHE A 110 -12.99 -2.41 -2.22
CA PHE A 110 -12.41 -1.19 -1.68
C PHE A 110 -11.61 -0.42 -2.76
N TYR A 111 -10.76 -1.12 -3.50
CA TYR A 111 -9.97 -0.49 -4.56
C TYR A 111 -10.80 -0.09 -5.77
N GLU A 112 -11.84 -0.86 -6.11
CA GLU A 112 -12.76 -0.49 -7.19
C GLU A 112 -13.45 0.84 -6.89
N ASN A 113 -13.84 1.07 -5.64
CA ASN A 113 -14.45 2.34 -5.22
C ASN A 113 -13.49 3.52 -5.33
N LEU A 114 -12.18 3.26 -5.35
CA LEU A 114 -11.16 4.29 -5.52
C LEU A 114 -10.76 4.51 -6.98
N GLY A 115 -11.36 3.77 -7.92
CA GLY A 115 -11.11 3.94 -9.35
C GLY A 115 -10.20 2.90 -9.97
N PHE A 116 -9.82 1.86 -9.25
CA PHE A 116 -9.01 0.77 -9.80
C PHE A 116 -9.89 -0.28 -10.47
N THR A 117 -9.31 -0.95 -11.48
CA THR A 117 -9.96 -2.05 -12.21
C THR A 117 -9.12 -3.30 -12.04
N ALA A 118 -9.74 -4.40 -11.64
CA ALA A 118 -9.06 -5.69 -11.53
C ALA A 118 -8.84 -6.32 -12.90
N TYR A 119 -7.74 -7.01 -13.06
CA TYR A 119 -7.41 -7.75 -14.28
C TYR A 119 -6.57 -8.98 -13.96
N GLY A 120 -6.57 -9.94 -14.88
CA GLY A 120 -5.79 -11.18 -14.73
C GLY A 120 -6.42 -12.16 -13.74
N ASP A 121 -5.74 -13.27 -13.54
CA ASP A 121 -6.20 -14.34 -12.66
C ASP A 121 -5.83 -14.08 -11.20
N VAL A 122 -6.51 -14.75 -10.29
CA VAL A 122 -6.12 -14.78 -8.87
C VAL A 122 -4.75 -15.46 -8.76
N PHE A 123 -3.88 -14.90 -7.94
CA PHE A 123 -2.55 -15.46 -7.67
C PHE A 123 -2.28 -15.46 -6.16
N ASP A 124 -1.37 -16.35 -5.74
CA ASP A 124 -0.93 -16.43 -4.36
C ASP A 124 0.21 -15.43 -4.11
N ASP A 125 0.10 -14.68 -3.02
CA ASP A 125 1.18 -13.83 -2.52
C ASP A 125 1.28 -14.03 -1.00
N ALA A 126 2.38 -14.63 -0.55
CA ALA A 126 2.63 -14.96 0.86
C ALA A 126 1.48 -15.79 1.49
N GLY A 127 0.89 -16.71 0.73
CA GLY A 127 -0.19 -17.58 1.19
C GLY A 127 -1.58 -16.93 1.18
N ILE A 128 -1.71 -15.73 0.62
CA ILE A 128 -2.97 -14.99 0.55
C ILE A 128 -3.35 -14.77 -0.91
N ASP A 129 -4.61 -15.04 -1.26
CA ASP A 129 -5.11 -14.84 -2.62
C ASP A 129 -5.17 -13.34 -2.96
N HIS A 130 -4.57 -12.98 -4.09
CA HIS A 130 -4.50 -11.62 -4.61
C HIS A 130 -4.99 -11.56 -6.05
N ARG A 131 -5.31 -10.37 -6.50
CA ARG A 131 -5.57 -10.07 -7.91
C ARG A 131 -4.96 -8.73 -8.28
N ASN A 132 -4.38 -8.62 -9.48
CA ASN A 132 -3.82 -7.36 -9.95
C ASN A 132 -4.92 -6.34 -10.24
N MET A 133 -4.63 -5.09 -9.93
CA MET A 133 -5.52 -3.95 -10.22
C MET A 133 -4.72 -2.78 -10.77
N GLU A 134 -5.37 -1.95 -11.58
CA GLU A 134 -4.73 -0.78 -12.19
C GLU A 134 -5.67 0.41 -12.28
N MET A 135 -5.05 1.59 -12.37
CA MET A 135 -5.74 2.86 -12.62
C MET A 135 -4.88 3.68 -13.58
N MET A 136 -5.47 4.17 -14.67
CA MET A 136 -4.80 5.13 -15.56
C MET A 136 -4.76 6.49 -14.90
N LEU A 137 -3.62 7.14 -14.89
CA LEU A 137 -3.40 8.44 -14.28
C LEU A 137 -3.41 9.57 -15.35
#